data_a0dd71ce74e38cc41a3b2e872b7bc89c
#
_entry.id   a0dd71ce74e38cc41a3b2e872b7bc89c
#
_cell.length_a   1.000
_cell.length_b   1.000
_cell.length_c   1.000
_cell.angle_alpha   90.00
_cell.angle_beta   90.00
_cell.angle_gamma   90.00
#
_symmetry.space_group_name_H-M   'P 1'
#
loop_
_entity.id
_entity.type
_entity.pdbx_description
1 polymer ?
#
loop_
_entity_poly.entity_id
_entity_poly.type
_entity_poly.pdbx_seq_one_letter_code
_entity_poly.pdbx_strand_id
1 'polypeptide(L)'
;ASINIPFSDSLASRTSVSLTSRDGFSQNVFNGQELDDADHTSFRTDWLLELSDTSSLRVFGQYFDADNNGAAIKGFYDTTPDRRKLSQNTLSKYQLESKIVGGIGEFDLGYATLKALASWQKDEIYVVRDNDRHNLFHDPSSVAATAPFYVGVEFNPESQIQETNTFEINMISNEPFNGVFDWIIGAFYMDQEIEGHIREFLDDNFNGVYDGTFADPYFDTSYSNMFPASMLPAGLSPGQIPGGAGDWGFMSDNYPTRESYSVYGQTTFNVSDALRIIAGARYTDDTVESYVNNFFGGQIGNLEKTSTKTTGRLAFEYDLGLNSMIYSSFTLGFKPGGSNLTYGYTEAEDASMGNAIAPPLVFPTFESESVTAYEVGIKSDFIDGRMRANVAAFFYQYDDLQFQATDPDVFRGGVANIPGSEMKGAEAEIIGILTDELTLDFKAAILDSEVTTDFETLDNVKANSTIPAP
;
A
#
# COMPACT_ATOMS: atom_id res chain seq x y z
N ALA A 1 -10.06 9.31 -25.41
CA ALA A 1 -11.23 10.01 -25.94
C ALA A 1 -12.37 9.96 -24.94
N SER A 2 -13.25 10.97 -24.89
CA SER A 2 -14.46 10.95 -24.05
C SER A 2 -15.65 11.58 -24.80
N ILE A 3 -16.83 11.05 -24.49
CA ILE A 3 -18.10 11.56 -25.03
C ILE A 3 -19.09 11.77 -23.88
N ASN A 4 -19.81 12.89 -23.93
CA ASN A 4 -20.94 13.18 -23.03
C ASN A 4 -22.22 13.14 -23.85
N ILE A 5 -23.20 12.39 -23.37
CA ILE A 5 -24.49 12.23 -24.06
C ILE A 5 -25.61 12.63 -23.09
N PRO A 6 -26.27 13.78 -23.28
CA PRO A 6 -27.53 14.07 -22.59
C PRO A 6 -28.66 13.32 -23.33
N PHE A 7 -29.26 12.34 -22.67
CA PHE A 7 -30.39 11.58 -23.24
C PHE A 7 -31.74 12.31 -23.02
N SER A 8 -31.84 13.03 -21.92
CA SER A 8 -32.97 13.86 -21.54
C SER A 8 -32.51 14.93 -20.55
N ASP A 9 -33.42 15.78 -20.10
CA ASP A 9 -33.17 16.81 -19.07
C ASP A 9 -32.74 16.15 -17.71
N SER A 10 -33.11 14.89 -17.51
CA SER A 10 -32.80 14.16 -16.25
C SER A 10 -31.84 13.01 -16.40
N LEU A 11 -31.38 12.64 -17.60
CA LEU A 11 -30.49 11.51 -17.81
C LEU A 11 -29.34 11.91 -18.74
N ALA A 12 -28.14 11.78 -18.21
CA ALA A 12 -26.91 11.99 -18.96
C ALA A 12 -25.90 10.86 -18.74
N SER A 13 -25.05 10.62 -19.71
CA SER A 13 -23.89 9.74 -19.54
C SER A 13 -22.60 10.39 -20.01
N ARG A 14 -21.52 9.95 -19.42
CA ARG A 14 -20.16 10.22 -19.85
C ARG A 14 -19.41 8.91 -20.01
N THR A 15 -18.89 8.65 -21.22
CA THR A 15 -18.05 7.48 -21.49
C THR A 15 -16.67 7.95 -21.93
N SER A 16 -15.65 7.34 -21.38
CA SER A 16 -14.25 7.65 -21.68
C SER A 16 -13.49 6.37 -22.01
N VAL A 17 -12.61 6.46 -23.01
CA VAL A 17 -11.67 5.41 -23.41
C VAL A 17 -10.27 6.02 -23.45
N SER A 18 -9.31 5.34 -22.86
CA SER A 18 -7.90 5.68 -22.97
C SER A 18 -7.14 4.43 -23.42
N LEU A 19 -6.32 4.60 -24.44
CA LEU A 19 -5.40 3.58 -24.95
C LEU A 19 -4.00 4.18 -24.87
N THR A 20 -3.09 3.47 -24.26
CA THR A 20 -1.68 3.84 -24.15
C THR A 20 -0.85 2.69 -24.66
N SER A 21 0.02 2.96 -25.62
CA SER A 21 1.03 2.03 -26.08
C SER A 21 2.34 2.80 -26.24
N ARG A 22 3.39 2.31 -25.64
CA ARG A 22 4.72 2.92 -25.68
C ARG A 22 5.76 1.82 -25.57
N ASP A 23 6.73 1.85 -26.46
CA ASP A 23 7.89 0.96 -26.42
C ASP A 23 8.68 1.18 -25.12
N GLY A 24 9.36 0.15 -24.65
CA GLY A 24 10.22 0.22 -23.48
C GLY A 24 11.41 1.16 -23.71
N PHE A 25 11.79 1.89 -22.67
CA PHE A 25 12.97 2.76 -22.72
C PHE A 25 14.18 2.19 -21.98
N SER A 26 14.05 1.01 -21.43
CA SER A 26 15.12 0.22 -20.82
C SER A 26 15.21 -1.13 -21.53
N GLN A 27 16.39 -1.75 -21.52
CA GLN A 27 16.65 -2.98 -22.23
C GLN A 27 17.37 -4.01 -21.36
N ASN A 28 16.84 -5.22 -21.32
CA ASN A 28 17.57 -6.38 -20.85
C ASN A 28 18.49 -6.87 -21.96
N VAL A 29 19.80 -6.66 -21.82
CA VAL A 29 20.78 -7.00 -22.88
C VAL A 29 21.05 -8.50 -22.98
N PHE A 30 20.65 -9.29 -21.97
CA PHE A 30 20.84 -10.73 -21.98
C PHE A 30 19.86 -11.42 -22.94
N ASN A 31 18.57 -11.12 -22.81
CA ASN A 31 17.51 -11.75 -23.59
C ASN A 31 16.87 -10.83 -24.65
N GLY A 32 17.26 -9.55 -24.68
CA GLY A 32 16.78 -8.55 -25.64
C GLY A 32 15.43 -7.93 -25.29
N GLN A 33 14.83 -8.27 -24.15
CA GLN A 33 13.53 -7.73 -23.72
C GLN A 33 13.60 -6.22 -23.48
N GLU A 34 12.64 -5.49 -24.02
CA GLU A 34 12.39 -4.09 -23.65
C GLU A 34 11.60 -4.04 -22.35
N LEU A 35 11.98 -3.16 -21.44
CA LEU A 35 11.37 -2.97 -20.14
C LEU A 35 10.94 -1.52 -19.95
N ASP A 36 10.14 -1.23 -18.93
CA ASP A 36 9.51 0.09 -18.74
C ASP A 36 8.61 0.50 -19.92
N ASP A 37 8.08 -0.46 -20.65
CA ASP A 37 7.05 -0.26 -21.66
C ASP A 37 5.69 0.06 -21.00
N ALA A 38 4.74 0.47 -21.79
CA ALA A 38 3.38 0.67 -21.35
C ALA A 38 2.40 0.23 -22.43
N ASP A 39 1.57 -0.74 -22.11
CA ASP A 39 0.43 -1.15 -22.92
C ASP A 39 -0.78 -1.31 -21.99
N HIS A 40 -1.69 -0.35 -22.08
CA HIS A 40 -2.89 -0.42 -21.25
C HIS A 40 -4.10 0.22 -21.90
N THR A 41 -5.24 -0.34 -21.57
CA THR A 41 -6.57 0.09 -21.98
C THR A 41 -7.37 0.47 -20.74
N SER A 42 -8.02 1.62 -20.78
CA SER A 42 -8.99 2.03 -19.77
C SER A 42 -10.30 2.41 -20.42
N PHE A 43 -11.37 1.85 -19.86
CA PHE A 43 -12.74 2.20 -20.22
C PHE A 43 -13.49 2.62 -18.95
N ARG A 44 -14.20 3.74 -19.00
CA ARG A 44 -15.06 4.21 -17.92
C ARG A 44 -16.37 4.75 -18.47
N THR A 45 -17.47 4.39 -17.85
CA THR A 45 -18.79 4.98 -18.11
C THR A 45 -19.43 5.45 -16.81
N ASP A 46 -19.99 6.64 -16.84
CA ASP A 46 -20.73 7.26 -15.76
C ASP A 46 -22.13 7.62 -16.27
N TRP A 47 -23.14 7.31 -15.49
CA TRP A 47 -24.54 7.60 -15.76
C TRP A 47 -25.10 8.41 -14.60
N LEU A 48 -25.63 9.57 -14.89
CA LEU A 48 -26.28 10.45 -13.92
C LEU A 48 -27.77 10.50 -14.24
N LEU A 49 -28.59 10.16 -13.26
CA LEU A 49 -30.04 10.31 -13.28
C LEU A 49 -30.43 11.35 -12.22
N GLU A 50 -30.97 12.47 -12.65
CA GLU A 50 -31.58 13.46 -11.79
C GLU A 50 -33.02 13.02 -11.49
N LEU A 51 -33.28 12.66 -10.22
CA LEU A 51 -34.58 12.21 -9.73
C LEU A 51 -35.50 13.41 -9.43
N SER A 52 -34.89 14.51 -9.03
CA SER A 52 -35.52 15.82 -8.80
C SER A 52 -34.43 16.90 -8.92
N ASP A 53 -34.82 18.17 -8.72
CA ASP A 53 -33.85 19.31 -8.77
C ASP A 53 -32.75 19.19 -7.70
N THR A 54 -32.95 18.37 -6.66
CA THR A 54 -32.05 18.26 -5.49
C THR A 54 -31.68 16.81 -5.15
N SER A 55 -32.08 15.84 -5.99
CA SER A 55 -31.79 14.41 -5.72
C SER A 55 -31.32 13.72 -7.00
N SER A 56 -30.27 12.94 -6.87
CA SER A 56 -29.64 12.27 -8.01
C SER A 56 -29.17 10.85 -7.68
N LEU A 57 -29.06 10.04 -8.73
CA LEU A 57 -28.40 8.74 -8.71
C LEU A 57 -27.34 8.71 -9.79
N ARG A 58 -26.10 8.45 -9.39
CA ARG A 58 -24.97 8.22 -10.29
C ARG A 58 -24.56 6.75 -10.23
N VAL A 59 -24.47 6.09 -11.39
CA VAL A 59 -23.93 4.73 -11.52
C VAL A 59 -22.73 4.78 -12.42
N PHE A 60 -21.65 4.10 -12.06
CA PHE A 60 -20.44 4.06 -12.86
C PHE A 60 -19.86 2.66 -12.96
N GLY A 61 -19.18 2.41 -14.09
CA GLY A 61 -18.37 1.23 -14.29
C GLY A 61 -17.03 1.61 -14.90
N GLN A 62 -15.98 0.94 -14.47
CA GLN A 62 -14.62 1.11 -14.96
C GLN A 62 -13.99 -0.26 -15.22
N TYR A 63 -13.28 -0.34 -16.34
CA TYR A 63 -12.42 -1.44 -16.70
C TYR A 63 -11.03 -0.90 -17.01
N PHE A 64 -10.01 -1.55 -16.49
CA PHE A 64 -8.61 -1.26 -16.77
C PHE A 64 -7.90 -2.57 -17.02
N ASP A 65 -7.09 -2.59 -18.07
CA ASP A 65 -6.26 -3.73 -18.43
C ASP A 65 -4.86 -3.21 -18.80
N ALA A 66 -3.84 -3.81 -18.23
CA ALA A 66 -2.44 -3.54 -18.53
C ALA A 66 -1.69 -4.85 -18.77
N ASP A 67 -0.88 -4.89 -19.82
CA ASP A 67 -0.01 -6.00 -20.17
C ASP A 67 1.36 -5.47 -20.59
N ASN A 68 2.29 -5.38 -19.64
CA ASN A 68 3.60 -4.79 -19.81
C ASN A 68 4.71 -5.82 -19.52
N ASN A 69 5.93 -5.50 -19.92
CA ASN A 69 7.11 -6.29 -19.60
C ASN A 69 7.69 -5.99 -18.19
N GLY A 70 7.08 -5.06 -17.46
CA GLY A 70 7.48 -4.69 -16.10
C GLY A 70 8.62 -3.67 -16.04
N ALA A 71 8.96 -3.31 -14.81
CA ALA A 71 9.97 -2.28 -14.53
C ALA A 71 11.39 -2.84 -14.64
N ALA A 72 12.29 -2.01 -15.19
CA ALA A 72 13.72 -2.30 -15.22
C ALA A 72 14.34 -2.07 -13.84
N ILE A 73 14.49 -3.11 -13.05
CA ILE A 73 15.13 -3.07 -11.73
C ILE A 73 16.55 -3.63 -11.86
N LYS A 74 17.53 -2.76 -11.84
CA LYS A 74 18.94 -3.15 -11.97
C LYS A 74 19.52 -3.62 -10.64
N GLY A 75 20.12 -4.80 -10.60
CA GLY A 75 20.78 -5.35 -9.43
C GLY A 75 22.06 -4.59 -9.06
N PHE A 76 22.43 -4.65 -7.79
CA PHE A 76 23.65 -3.97 -7.28
C PHE A 76 24.93 -4.48 -7.97
N TYR A 77 24.95 -5.76 -8.32
CA TYR A 77 26.11 -6.40 -8.96
C TYR A 77 26.07 -6.38 -10.50
N ASP A 78 25.02 -5.80 -11.09
CA ASP A 78 24.94 -5.64 -12.54
C ASP A 78 25.96 -4.62 -13.02
N THR A 79 26.93 -5.06 -13.80
CA THR A 79 28.04 -4.26 -14.30
C THR A 79 27.77 -3.60 -15.65
N THR A 80 26.58 -3.72 -16.22
CA THR A 80 26.25 -3.02 -17.47
C THR A 80 26.42 -1.50 -17.29
N PRO A 81 27.20 -0.82 -18.15
CA PRO A 81 27.57 0.57 -17.91
C PRO A 81 26.45 1.58 -18.15
N ASP A 82 25.46 1.24 -18.97
CA ASP A 82 24.34 2.10 -19.31
C ASP A 82 23.25 1.99 -18.21
N ARG A 83 22.73 3.14 -17.76
CA ARG A 83 21.67 3.20 -16.75
C ARG A 83 20.34 2.61 -17.20
N ARG A 84 20.10 2.55 -18.52
CA ARG A 84 18.90 2.01 -19.14
C ARG A 84 19.07 0.57 -19.61
N LYS A 85 20.18 -0.04 -19.25
CA LYS A 85 20.48 -1.43 -19.59
C LYS A 85 20.74 -2.23 -18.33
N LEU A 86 20.24 -3.42 -18.32
CA LEU A 86 20.45 -4.42 -17.28
C LEU A 86 20.68 -5.78 -17.95
N SER A 87 21.13 -6.75 -17.16
CA SER A 87 21.38 -8.09 -17.65
C SER A 87 20.78 -9.09 -16.67
N GLN A 88 19.65 -9.67 -17.05
CA GLN A 88 18.85 -10.61 -16.25
C GLN A 88 18.42 -11.76 -17.15
N ASN A 89 18.37 -12.96 -16.58
CA ASN A 89 18.03 -14.17 -17.33
C ASN A 89 16.53 -14.40 -17.45
N THR A 90 15.73 -13.92 -16.53
CA THR A 90 14.27 -14.07 -16.51
C THR A 90 13.57 -13.04 -17.41
N LEU A 91 12.55 -13.47 -18.14
CA LEU A 91 11.62 -12.59 -18.84
C LEU A 91 10.61 -12.00 -17.84
N SER A 92 10.70 -10.71 -17.62
CA SER A 92 9.77 -10.00 -16.74
C SER A 92 8.42 -9.79 -17.40
N LYS A 93 7.36 -9.79 -16.58
CA LYS A 93 5.97 -9.60 -17.01
C LYS A 93 5.19 -8.86 -15.91
N TYR A 94 4.29 -7.99 -16.31
CA TYR A 94 3.33 -7.35 -15.43
C TYR A 94 1.97 -7.29 -16.11
N GLN A 95 0.97 -7.89 -15.50
CA GLN A 95 -0.41 -7.84 -15.96
C GLN A 95 -1.31 -7.39 -14.83
N LEU A 96 -2.25 -6.52 -15.14
CA LEU A 96 -3.27 -6.05 -14.20
C LEU A 96 -4.61 -5.93 -14.94
N GLU A 97 -5.61 -6.67 -14.50
CA GLU A 97 -7.00 -6.42 -14.85
C GLU A 97 -7.73 -5.86 -13.63
N SER A 98 -8.44 -4.73 -13.80
CA SER A 98 -9.22 -4.09 -12.74
C SER A 98 -10.63 -3.78 -13.23
N LYS A 99 -11.62 -4.17 -12.45
CA LYS A 99 -13.05 -3.93 -12.70
C LYS A 99 -13.66 -3.25 -11.49
N ILE A 100 -14.34 -2.12 -11.71
CA ILE A 100 -15.04 -1.39 -10.67
C ILE A 100 -16.47 -1.13 -11.15
N VAL A 101 -17.44 -1.41 -10.30
CA VAL A 101 -18.83 -1.00 -10.50
C VAL A 101 -19.31 -0.33 -9.21
N GLY A 102 -19.96 0.82 -9.32
CA GLY A 102 -20.44 1.53 -8.15
C GLY A 102 -21.62 2.44 -8.43
N GLY A 103 -22.26 2.84 -7.34
CA GLY A 103 -23.39 3.76 -7.36
C GLY A 103 -23.30 4.76 -6.22
N ILE A 104 -23.74 5.97 -6.47
CA ILE A 104 -23.85 7.06 -5.50
C ILE A 104 -25.23 7.65 -5.62
N GLY A 105 -26.02 7.60 -4.54
CA GLY A 105 -27.31 8.27 -4.42
C GLY A 105 -27.17 9.49 -3.51
N GLU A 106 -27.73 10.63 -3.94
CA GLU A 106 -27.85 11.83 -3.13
C GLU A 106 -29.32 12.25 -3.08
N PHE A 107 -29.87 12.37 -1.87
CA PHE A 107 -31.28 12.62 -1.64
C PHE A 107 -31.45 13.77 -0.65
N ASP A 108 -32.02 14.85 -1.11
CA ASP A 108 -32.36 15.98 -0.25
C ASP A 108 -33.61 15.68 0.57
N LEU A 109 -33.44 15.71 1.90
CA LEU A 109 -34.53 15.54 2.88
C LEU A 109 -35.06 16.88 3.40
N GLY A 110 -34.58 18.01 2.82
CA GLY A 110 -34.90 19.37 3.23
C GLY A 110 -33.97 19.90 4.33
N TYR A 111 -33.85 19.23 5.44
CA TYR A 111 -32.97 19.60 6.56
C TYR A 111 -31.57 18.99 6.46
N ALA A 112 -31.42 17.93 5.68
CA ALA A 112 -30.17 17.22 5.47
C ALA A 112 -30.15 16.55 4.09
N THR A 113 -28.99 16.29 3.57
CA THR A 113 -28.74 15.46 2.39
C THR A 113 -28.28 14.07 2.84
N LEU A 114 -29.00 13.04 2.42
CA LEU A 114 -28.60 11.64 2.55
C LEU A 114 -27.77 11.26 1.33
N LYS A 115 -26.51 10.87 1.57
CA LYS A 115 -25.60 10.34 0.54
C LYS A 115 -25.26 8.89 0.83
N ALA A 116 -25.55 8.02 -0.12
CA ALA A 116 -25.26 6.60 -0.03
C ALA A 116 -24.32 6.17 -1.16
N LEU A 117 -23.31 5.40 -0.85
CA LEU A 117 -22.36 4.84 -1.82
C LEU A 117 -22.31 3.33 -1.64
N ALA A 118 -22.29 2.60 -2.78
CA ALA A 118 -21.96 1.19 -2.82
C ALA A 118 -21.01 0.94 -3.99
N SER A 119 -19.97 0.14 -3.79
CA SER A 119 -19.07 -0.26 -4.85
C SER A 119 -18.58 -1.69 -4.68
N TRP A 120 -18.33 -2.32 -5.80
CA TRP A 120 -17.62 -3.58 -5.95
C TRP A 120 -16.41 -3.37 -6.84
N GLN A 121 -15.27 -3.91 -6.43
CA GLN A 121 -14.02 -3.87 -7.19
C GLN A 121 -13.41 -5.26 -7.22
N LYS A 122 -12.86 -5.65 -8.38
CA LYS A 122 -12.04 -6.84 -8.52
C LYS A 122 -10.78 -6.49 -9.28
N ASP A 123 -9.64 -6.84 -8.70
CA ASP A 123 -8.32 -6.68 -9.29
C ASP A 123 -7.66 -8.06 -9.43
N GLU A 124 -7.10 -8.33 -10.61
CA GLU A 124 -6.32 -9.52 -10.90
C GLU A 124 -4.93 -9.09 -11.34
N ILE A 125 -3.91 -9.43 -10.56
CA ILE A 125 -2.52 -9.03 -10.77
C ILE A 125 -1.70 -10.29 -11.05
N TYR A 126 -0.85 -10.22 -12.07
CA TYR A 126 0.16 -11.23 -12.33
C TYR A 126 1.50 -10.57 -12.61
N VAL A 127 2.51 -10.95 -11.87
CA VAL A 127 3.86 -10.39 -11.97
C VAL A 127 4.86 -11.51 -12.11
N VAL A 128 5.78 -11.36 -13.05
CA VAL A 128 6.99 -12.18 -13.15
C VAL A 128 8.18 -11.25 -13.08
N ARG A 129 9.13 -11.55 -12.23
CA ARG A 129 10.37 -10.77 -12.12
C ARG A 129 11.55 -11.69 -11.89
N ASP A 130 12.69 -11.21 -12.31
CA ASP A 130 13.98 -11.78 -11.96
C ASP A 130 14.28 -11.38 -10.51
N ASN A 131 14.35 -12.34 -9.61
CA ASN A 131 14.44 -12.05 -8.18
C ASN A 131 15.88 -11.79 -7.73
N ASP A 132 16.86 -12.44 -8.33
CA ASP A 132 18.28 -12.22 -8.05
C ASP A 132 18.85 -11.02 -8.83
N ARG A 133 18.14 -10.56 -9.86
CA ARG A 133 18.41 -9.35 -10.66
C ARG A 133 19.72 -9.36 -11.41
N HIS A 134 20.20 -10.52 -11.84
CA HIS A 134 21.37 -10.65 -12.68
C HIS A 134 21.30 -11.90 -13.58
N ASN A 135 22.22 -12.01 -14.52
CA ASN A 135 22.31 -13.10 -15.49
C ASN A 135 23.43 -14.09 -15.16
N LEU A 136 24.05 -13.98 -14.01
CA LEU A 136 25.16 -14.84 -13.67
C LEU A 136 24.63 -16.18 -13.21
N PHE A 137 24.98 -17.21 -13.98
CA PHE A 137 24.95 -18.56 -13.49
C PHE A 137 25.81 -18.65 -12.26
N HIS A 138 25.29 -19.24 -11.26
CA HIS A 138 26.04 -19.49 -10.06
C HIS A 138 27.19 -20.48 -10.38
N ASP A 139 28.37 -19.95 -10.75
CA ASP A 139 29.61 -20.71 -10.60
C ASP A 139 30.04 -20.63 -9.13
N PRO A 140 29.84 -21.68 -8.34
CA PRO A 140 30.21 -21.68 -6.92
C PRO A 140 31.68 -21.33 -6.69
N SER A 141 32.52 -21.46 -7.70
CA SER A 141 33.95 -21.15 -7.63
C SER A 141 34.26 -19.66 -7.78
N SER A 142 33.39 -18.89 -8.45
CA SER A 142 33.63 -17.47 -8.76
C SER A 142 32.99 -16.50 -7.79
N VAL A 143 31.89 -16.88 -7.13
CA VAL A 143 31.11 -16.00 -6.27
C VAL A 143 31.28 -16.34 -4.77
N ALA A 144 31.72 -17.55 -4.44
CA ALA A 144 31.83 -18.05 -3.07
C ALA A 144 32.75 -17.24 -2.14
N ALA A 145 33.55 -16.35 -2.64
CA ALA A 145 34.46 -15.55 -1.81
C ALA A 145 33.88 -14.24 -1.30
N THR A 146 32.76 -13.73 -1.89
CA THR A 146 32.25 -12.40 -1.57
C THR A 146 30.76 -12.33 -1.26
N ALA A 147 29.99 -13.37 -1.54
CA ALA A 147 28.54 -13.38 -1.26
C ALA A 147 28.07 -14.78 -0.82
N PRO A 148 27.95 -15.04 0.48
CA PRO A 148 27.67 -16.37 1.01
C PRO A 148 26.24 -16.89 0.79
N PHE A 149 25.37 -16.16 0.09
CA PHE A 149 23.93 -16.46 0.05
C PHE A 149 23.29 -16.35 -1.35
N TYR A 150 24.03 -16.50 -2.43
CA TYR A 150 23.40 -16.58 -3.75
C TYR A 150 22.93 -18.02 -4.03
N VAL A 151 21.76 -18.33 -3.55
CA VAL A 151 20.89 -19.29 -4.20
C VAL A 151 20.17 -18.46 -5.28
N GLY A 152 20.44 -18.70 -6.55
CA GLY A 152 19.80 -17.99 -7.64
C GLY A 152 18.30 -18.29 -7.63
N VAL A 153 17.51 -17.44 -6.99
CA VAL A 153 16.05 -17.45 -7.16
C VAL A 153 15.77 -16.64 -8.40
N GLU A 154 15.66 -17.33 -9.51
CA GLU A 154 15.68 -16.67 -10.83
C GLU A 154 14.32 -16.17 -11.26
N PHE A 155 13.27 -16.86 -10.87
CA PHE A 155 11.94 -16.63 -11.40
C PHE A 155 10.93 -16.52 -10.26
N ASN A 156 10.23 -15.41 -10.18
CA ASN A 156 9.23 -15.17 -9.16
C ASN A 156 7.88 -14.76 -9.78
N PRO A 157 7.02 -15.73 -10.15
CA PRO A 157 5.64 -15.42 -10.49
C PRO A 157 4.82 -15.19 -9.23
N GLU A 158 4.20 -14.05 -9.18
CA GLU A 158 3.22 -13.68 -8.17
C GLU A 158 1.88 -13.47 -8.84
N SER A 159 0.82 -14.05 -8.30
CA SER A 159 -0.54 -13.75 -8.71
C SER A 159 -1.37 -13.37 -7.51
N GLN A 160 -2.21 -12.38 -7.69
CA GLN A 160 -3.14 -11.94 -6.67
C GLN A 160 -4.49 -11.62 -7.29
N ILE A 161 -5.53 -12.14 -6.68
CA ILE A 161 -6.91 -11.74 -6.94
C ILE A 161 -7.42 -11.05 -5.69
N GLN A 162 -7.92 -9.85 -5.84
CA GLN A 162 -8.51 -9.08 -4.75
C GLN A 162 -9.93 -8.67 -5.12
N GLU A 163 -10.87 -8.96 -4.24
CA GLU A 163 -12.25 -8.54 -4.38
C GLU A 163 -12.65 -7.69 -3.17
N THR A 164 -13.25 -6.52 -3.42
CA THR A 164 -13.59 -5.57 -2.37
C THR A 164 -15.00 -5.04 -2.57
N ASN A 165 -15.80 -5.14 -1.52
CA ASN A 165 -17.12 -4.53 -1.41
C ASN A 165 -17.07 -3.36 -0.43
N THR A 166 -17.63 -2.20 -0.81
CA THR A 166 -17.65 -1.01 0.04
C THR A 166 -19.05 -0.44 0.09
N PHE A 167 -19.50 -0.08 1.30
CA PHE A 167 -20.76 0.61 1.54
C PHE A 167 -20.52 1.79 2.47
N GLU A 168 -21.06 2.93 2.12
CA GLU A 168 -20.99 4.13 2.94
C GLU A 168 -22.32 4.88 2.89
N ILE A 169 -22.76 5.37 4.04
CA ILE A 169 -23.93 6.21 4.17
C ILE A 169 -23.61 7.42 5.03
N ASN A 170 -23.94 8.60 4.53
CA ASN A 170 -23.73 9.88 5.19
C ASN A 170 -25.04 10.66 5.25
N MET A 171 -25.27 11.32 6.35
CA MET A 171 -26.28 12.36 6.47
C MET A 171 -25.59 13.67 6.83
N ILE A 172 -25.78 14.69 5.99
CA ILE A 172 -25.06 15.95 6.02
C ILE A 172 -26.09 17.07 6.17
N SER A 173 -25.93 17.96 7.13
CA SER A 173 -26.83 19.13 7.29
C SER A 173 -26.82 20.01 6.04
N ASN A 174 -27.98 20.43 5.56
CA ASN A 174 -28.08 21.37 4.43
C ASN A 174 -27.83 22.82 4.86
N GLU A 175 -28.19 23.13 6.09
CA GLU A 175 -27.99 24.43 6.73
C GLU A 175 -27.54 24.24 8.17
N PRO A 176 -26.82 25.22 8.74
CA PRO A 176 -26.46 25.17 10.15
C PRO A 176 -27.68 25.06 11.05
N PHE A 177 -27.74 24.03 11.88
CA PHE A 177 -28.83 23.84 12.83
C PHE A 177 -28.91 25.04 13.79
N ASN A 178 -30.07 25.69 13.81
CA ASN A 178 -30.29 26.98 14.51
C ASN A 178 -29.30 28.08 14.14
N GLY A 179 -28.70 28.03 12.94
CA GLY A 179 -27.68 28.99 12.52
C GLY A 179 -26.34 28.83 13.23
N VAL A 180 -26.13 27.76 13.98
CA VAL A 180 -25.00 27.63 14.90
C VAL A 180 -24.05 26.51 14.51
N PHE A 181 -24.53 25.34 14.10
CA PHE A 181 -23.63 24.23 13.79
C PHE A 181 -24.07 23.40 12.60
N ASP A 182 -23.09 23.08 11.75
CA ASP A 182 -23.18 22.10 10.69
C ASP A 182 -22.76 20.73 11.22
N TRP A 183 -23.30 19.67 10.64
CA TRP A 183 -22.97 18.32 11.08
C TRP A 183 -22.99 17.32 9.93
N ILE A 184 -22.18 16.29 10.11
CA ILE A 184 -22.22 15.05 9.34
C ILE A 184 -22.21 13.88 10.31
N ILE A 185 -23.04 12.88 10.03
CA ILE A 185 -22.97 11.55 10.65
C ILE A 185 -22.92 10.52 9.55
N GLY A 186 -22.19 9.44 9.76
CA GLY A 186 -22.06 8.40 8.76
C GLY A 186 -21.69 7.04 9.33
N ALA A 187 -21.85 6.05 8.46
CA ALA A 187 -21.42 4.68 8.70
C ALA A 187 -20.71 4.16 7.44
N PHE A 188 -19.73 3.32 7.65
CA PHE A 188 -18.90 2.70 6.61
C PHE A 188 -18.77 1.21 6.87
N TYR A 189 -18.82 0.43 5.81
CA TYR A 189 -18.53 -1.00 5.79
C TYR A 189 -17.67 -1.35 4.61
N MET A 190 -16.69 -2.21 4.81
CA MET A 190 -15.85 -2.79 3.78
C MET A 190 -15.63 -4.26 4.07
N ASP A 191 -15.75 -5.07 3.04
CA ASP A 191 -15.40 -6.47 3.02
C ASP A 191 -14.43 -6.71 1.85
N GLN A 192 -13.30 -7.36 2.14
CA GLN A 192 -12.24 -7.61 1.17
C GLN A 192 -11.75 -9.04 1.31
N GLU A 193 -11.67 -9.73 0.19
CA GLU A 193 -11.06 -11.04 0.07
C GLU A 193 -9.86 -10.96 -0.87
N ILE A 194 -8.77 -11.61 -0.49
CA ILE A 194 -7.56 -11.69 -1.30
C ILE A 194 -7.17 -13.15 -1.44
N GLU A 195 -6.85 -13.55 -2.65
CA GLU A 195 -6.20 -14.82 -2.98
C GLU A 195 -4.85 -14.50 -3.60
N GLY A 196 -3.77 -14.84 -2.90
CA GLY A 196 -2.42 -14.54 -3.31
C GLY A 196 -1.55 -15.78 -3.42
N HIS A 197 -0.80 -15.88 -4.51
CA HIS A 197 0.13 -16.98 -4.75
C HIS A 197 1.50 -16.40 -5.07
N ILE A 198 2.50 -16.82 -4.31
CA ILE A 198 3.91 -16.51 -4.55
C ILE A 198 4.61 -17.82 -4.89
N ARG A 199 5.36 -17.81 -5.98
CA ARG A 199 6.17 -18.93 -6.43
C ARG A 199 7.57 -18.41 -6.73
N GLU A 200 8.55 -19.01 -6.12
CA GLU A 200 9.96 -18.71 -6.41
C GLU A 200 10.59 -19.98 -6.94
N PHE A 201 11.19 -19.90 -8.12
CA PHE A 201 11.83 -21.03 -8.77
C PHE A 201 13.32 -20.79 -8.92
N LEU A 202 14.07 -21.87 -8.83
CA LEU A 202 15.49 -21.90 -9.14
C LEU A 202 15.68 -22.36 -10.58
N ASP A 203 16.64 -21.77 -11.30
CA ASP A 203 17.12 -22.34 -12.58
C ASP A 203 17.95 -23.58 -12.23
N ASP A 204 17.36 -24.76 -12.47
CA ASP A 204 17.94 -26.03 -12.10
C ASP A 204 18.98 -26.55 -13.08
N ASN A 205 18.96 -26.07 -14.32
CA ASN A 205 19.89 -26.49 -15.36
C ASN A 205 21.00 -25.47 -15.65
N PHE A 206 21.04 -24.37 -14.92
CA PHE A 206 22.05 -23.30 -15.03
C PHE A 206 22.25 -22.80 -16.46
N ASN A 207 21.22 -22.86 -17.31
CA ASN A 207 21.33 -22.39 -18.69
C ASN A 207 20.91 -20.92 -18.86
N GLY A 208 20.39 -20.29 -17.80
CA GLY A 208 19.94 -18.91 -17.79
C GLY A 208 18.68 -18.66 -18.59
N VAL A 209 17.93 -19.68 -18.87
CA VAL A 209 16.69 -19.59 -19.61
C VAL A 209 15.62 -20.37 -18.88
N TYR A 210 14.62 -19.68 -18.35
CA TYR A 210 13.40 -20.36 -17.98
C TYR A 210 12.76 -20.93 -19.25
N ASP A 211 12.84 -22.23 -19.43
CA ASP A 211 12.33 -22.90 -20.63
C ASP A 211 10.87 -23.34 -20.52
N GLY A 212 10.21 -23.01 -19.41
CA GLY A 212 8.80 -23.32 -19.17
C GLY A 212 8.51 -24.79 -18.93
N THR A 213 9.53 -25.61 -18.85
CA THR A 213 9.38 -27.03 -18.54
C THR A 213 9.67 -27.25 -17.06
N PHE A 214 8.63 -27.33 -16.25
CA PHE A 214 8.71 -27.74 -14.84
C PHE A 214 9.20 -29.19 -14.66
N ALA A 215 9.76 -29.80 -15.67
CA ALA A 215 10.12 -31.19 -15.74
C ALA A 215 11.59 -31.40 -16.15
N ASP A 216 12.50 -30.56 -15.66
CA ASP A 216 13.92 -30.89 -15.83
C ASP A 216 14.30 -31.99 -14.84
N PRO A 217 14.76 -33.15 -15.31
CA PRO A 217 15.15 -34.26 -14.44
C PRO A 217 16.49 -34.05 -13.69
N TYR A 218 17.16 -32.94 -13.92
CA TYR A 218 18.45 -32.61 -13.32
C TYR A 218 18.35 -31.59 -12.23
N PHE A 219 17.59 -31.90 -11.21
CA PHE A 219 17.86 -31.27 -9.92
C PHE A 219 19.22 -31.78 -9.44
N ASP A 220 20.22 -30.93 -9.48
CA ASP A 220 21.52 -31.26 -8.94
C ASP A 220 21.40 -31.53 -7.43
N THR A 221 21.59 -32.80 -7.04
CA THR A 221 21.55 -33.22 -5.65
C THR A 221 22.58 -32.49 -4.76
N SER A 222 23.46 -31.65 -5.35
CA SER A 222 24.38 -30.79 -4.61
C SER A 222 23.64 -29.67 -3.87
N TYR A 223 22.51 -29.18 -4.38
CA TYR A 223 21.69 -28.17 -3.70
C TYR A 223 20.85 -28.75 -2.57
N SER A 224 20.45 -30.02 -2.65
CA SER A 224 19.75 -30.68 -1.54
C SER A 224 20.60 -30.76 -0.28
N ASN A 225 21.91 -30.57 -0.41
CA ASN A 225 22.84 -30.53 0.72
C ASN A 225 23.01 -29.13 1.34
N MET A 226 22.49 -28.07 0.69
CA MET A 226 22.51 -26.70 1.24
C MET A 226 21.44 -26.48 2.30
N PHE A 227 20.37 -27.26 2.27
CA PHE A 227 19.36 -27.23 3.33
C PHE A 227 19.64 -28.34 4.31
N PRO A 228 19.95 -28.04 5.60
CA PRO A 228 20.07 -29.06 6.61
C PRO A 228 18.77 -29.86 6.69
N ALA A 229 18.90 -31.17 6.97
CA ALA A 229 17.75 -32.08 7.08
C ALA A 229 16.67 -31.58 8.07
N SER A 230 17.03 -30.67 8.97
CA SER A 230 16.16 -30.02 9.94
C SER A 230 15.23 -28.97 9.31
N MET A 231 15.50 -28.49 8.08
CA MET A 231 14.64 -27.56 7.34
C MET A 231 13.69 -28.28 6.38
N LEU A 232 13.82 -29.58 6.23
CA LEU A 232 12.92 -30.34 5.36
C LEU A 232 11.66 -30.76 6.12
N PRO A 233 10.48 -30.75 5.49
CA PRO A 233 9.27 -31.27 6.09
C PRO A 233 9.45 -32.70 6.63
N ALA A 234 8.79 -33.02 7.73
CA ALA A 234 8.92 -34.33 8.40
C ALA A 234 8.65 -35.47 7.42
N GLY A 235 9.66 -36.34 7.27
CA GLY A 235 9.57 -37.50 6.37
C GLY A 235 10.24 -37.33 5.02
N LEU A 236 10.83 -36.17 4.73
CA LEU A 236 11.63 -35.97 3.53
C LEU A 236 13.12 -36.05 3.84
N SER A 237 13.86 -36.70 2.98
CA SER A 237 15.31 -36.69 2.96
C SER A 237 15.83 -35.68 1.94
N PRO A 238 17.04 -35.13 2.08
CA PRO A 238 17.68 -34.37 1.04
C PRO A 238 17.59 -35.10 -0.29
N GLY A 239 17.04 -34.42 -1.35
CA GLY A 239 16.78 -35.02 -2.66
C GLY A 239 15.42 -35.69 -2.83
N GLN A 240 14.55 -35.67 -1.82
CA GLN A 240 13.16 -36.18 -1.92
C GLN A 240 12.16 -35.05 -1.69
N ILE A 241 11.74 -34.37 -2.75
CA ILE A 241 10.75 -33.32 -2.68
C ILE A 241 9.50 -33.77 -3.42
N PRO A 242 8.31 -33.59 -2.79
CA PRO A 242 7.05 -33.93 -3.44
C PRO A 242 6.79 -32.97 -4.61
N GLY A 243 6.52 -33.51 -5.79
CA GLY A 243 6.14 -32.70 -6.96
C GLY A 243 6.86 -33.10 -8.24
N GLY A 244 7.95 -33.85 -8.13
CA GLY A 244 8.77 -34.20 -9.29
C GLY A 244 9.94 -33.24 -9.49
N ALA A 245 10.91 -33.65 -10.24
CA ALA A 245 12.08 -32.85 -10.59
C ALA A 245 11.60 -31.57 -11.31
N GLY A 246 11.96 -30.42 -10.83
CA GLY A 246 11.64 -29.10 -11.42
C GLY A 246 10.78 -28.16 -10.59
N ASP A 247 10.09 -28.61 -9.54
CA ASP A 247 9.23 -27.75 -8.71
C ASP A 247 9.97 -27.28 -7.43
N TRP A 248 11.17 -26.73 -7.61
CA TRP A 248 11.92 -26.21 -6.47
C TRP A 248 11.81 -24.72 -6.34
N GLY A 249 11.31 -24.30 -5.20
CA GLY A 249 11.25 -22.92 -4.85
C GLY A 249 10.44 -22.72 -3.59
N PHE A 250 10.39 -21.49 -3.16
CA PHE A 250 9.45 -21.04 -2.16
C PHE A 250 8.06 -20.97 -2.77
N MET A 251 7.09 -21.58 -2.11
CA MET A 251 5.68 -21.49 -2.49
C MET A 251 4.89 -21.01 -1.27
N SER A 252 4.11 -19.97 -1.47
CA SER A 252 3.19 -19.45 -0.46
C SER A 252 1.84 -19.15 -1.09
N ASP A 253 0.79 -19.70 -0.49
CA ASP A 253 -0.59 -19.41 -0.82
C ASP A 253 -1.20 -18.65 0.36
N ASN A 254 -1.74 -17.46 0.10
CA ASN A 254 -2.24 -16.57 1.11
C ASN A 254 -3.69 -16.21 0.81
N TYR A 255 -4.56 -16.32 1.81
CA TYR A 255 -5.99 -16.04 1.70
C TYR A 255 -6.42 -15.07 2.81
N PRO A 256 -5.95 -13.82 2.80
CA PRO A 256 -6.41 -12.85 3.77
C PRO A 256 -7.80 -12.35 3.42
N THR A 257 -8.64 -12.24 4.45
CA THR A 257 -9.90 -11.50 4.40
C THR A 257 -9.82 -10.32 5.36
N ARG A 258 -10.52 -9.25 5.05
CA ARG A 258 -10.62 -8.09 5.93
C ARG A 258 -12.04 -7.58 5.96
N GLU A 259 -12.60 -7.48 7.15
CA GLU A 259 -13.87 -6.85 7.42
C GLU A 259 -13.67 -5.60 8.27
N SER A 260 -14.22 -4.47 7.82
CA SER A 260 -14.09 -3.20 8.52
C SER A 260 -15.39 -2.46 8.58
N TYR A 261 -15.84 -2.06 9.77
CA TYR A 261 -16.98 -1.18 9.92
C TYR A 261 -16.69 -0.03 10.87
N SER A 262 -17.31 1.09 10.58
CA SER A 262 -17.17 2.27 11.42
C SER A 262 -18.41 3.12 11.41
N VAL A 263 -18.56 3.84 12.52
CA VAL A 263 -19.53 4.92 12.65
C VAL A 263 -18.81 6.19 13.06
N TYR A 264 -19.23 7.31 12.53
CA TYR A 264 -18.55 8.58 12.75
C TYR A 264 -19.51 9.76 12.72
N GLY A 265 -19.05 10.84 13.28
CA GLY A 265 -19.71 12.13 13.17
C GLY A 265 -18.76 13.26 13.41
N GLN A 266 -19.05 14.40 12.81
CA GLN A 266 -18.32 15.64 12.96
C GLN A 266 -19.30 16.81 13.00
N THR A 267 -19.00 17.80 13.80
CA THR A 267 -19.72 19.07 13.80
C THR A 267 -18.76 20.24 13.68
N THR A 268 -19.18 21.27 12.95
CA THR A 268 -18.56 22.58 12.91
C THR A 268 -19.45 23.55 13.65
N PHE A 269 -18.99 24.04 14.79
CA PHE A 269 -19.70 24.97 15.63
C PHE A 269 -19.24 26.40 15.32
N ASN A 270 -20.12 27.21 14.76
CA ASN A 270 -19.89 28.61 14.42
C ASN A 270 -20.12 29.46 15.69
N VAL A 271 -19.03 29.66 16.48
CA VAL A 271 -19.08 30.41 17.76
C VAL A 271 -19.37 31.89 17.51
N SER A 272 -18.81 32.42 16.43
CA SER A 272 -19.03 33.76 15.92
C SER A 272 -18.74 33.80 14.42
N ASP A 273 -18.94 34.93 13.78
CA ASP A 273 -18.59 35.13 12.37
C ASP A 273 -17.10 34.86 12.07
N ALA A 274 -16.25 34.94 13.07
CA ALA A 274 -14.81 34.77 12.91
C ALA A 274 -14.27 33.47 13.52
N LEU A 275 -14.98 32.83 14.47
CA LEU A 275 -14.47 31.67 15.22
C LEU A 275 -15.33 30.45 14.97
N ARG A 276 -14.68 29.38 14.48
CA ARG A 276 -15.24 28.03 14.31
C ARG A 276 -14.50 27.03 15.17
N ILE A 277 -15.26 26.11 15.76
CA ILE A 277 -14.74 24.93 16.47
C ILE A 277 -15.25 23.70 15.72
N ILE A 278 -14.34 22.83 15.35
CA ILE A 278 -14.63 21.58 14.65
C ILE A 278 -14.34 20.43 15.61
N ALA A 279 -15.31 19.56 15.86
CA ALA A 279 -15.15 18.37 16.68
C ALA A 279 -15.72 17.16 15.94
N GLY A 280 -14.95 16.08 15.89
CA GLY A 280 -15.35 14.83 15.25
C GLY A 280 -14.83 13.62 16.00
N ALA A 281 -15.55 12.51 15.89
CA ALA A 281 -15.14 11.22 16.40
C ALA A 281 -15.54 10.10 15.41
N ARG A 282 -14.73 9.04 15.38
CA ARG A 282 -14.99 7.82 14.61
C ARG A 282 -14.64 6.62 15.46
N TYR A 283 -15.56 5.69 15.54
CA TYR A 283 -15.31 4.35 16.07
C TYR A 283 -15.10 3.40 14.88
N THR A 284 -14.04 2.64 14.91
CA THR A 284 -13.72 1.63 13.89
C THR A 284 -13.45 0.30 14.57
N ASP A 285 -14.00 -0.75 13.98
CA ASP A 285 -13.69 -2.14 14.25
C ASP A 285 -13.23 -2.77 12.94
N ASP A 286 -12.04 -3.36 12.96
CA ASP A 286 -11.36 -3.87 11.77
C ASP A 286 -10.77 -5.23 12.12
N THR A 287 -11.16 -6.26 11.39
CA THR A 287 -10.69 -7.63 11.58
C THR A 287 -10.04 -8.13 10.30
N VAL A 288 -8.82 -8.63 10.43
CA VAL A 288 -8.10 -9.36 9.39
C VAL A 288 -8.00 -10.81 9.81
N GLU A 289 -8.49 -11.70 8.97
CA GLU A 289 -8.25 -13.13 9.10
C GLU A 289 -7.36 -13.56 7.94
N SER A 290 -6.38 -14.44 8.19
CA SER A 290 -5.46 -14.90 7.15
C SER A 290 -5.20 -16.39 7.32
N TYR A 291 -5.34 -17.10 6.22
CA TYR A 291 -4.85 -18.46 6.09
C TYR A 291 -3.62 -18.44 5.19
N VAL A 292 -2.51 -18.96 5.69
CA VAL A 292 -1.24 -19.07 4.96
C VAL A 292 -0.84 -20.52 4.86
N ASN A 293 -0.55 -20.97 3.65
CA ASN A 293 0.03 -22.28 3.38
C ASN A 293 1.40 -22.07 2.75
N ASN A 294 2.44 -22.40 3.48
CA ASN A 294 3.82 -22.20 3.07
C ASN A 294 4.54 -23.56 3.02
N PHE A 295 5.20 -23.84 1.91
CA PHE A 295 5.88 -25.12 1.69
C PHE A 295 7.01 -25.39 2.71
N PHE A 296 7.77 -24.37 3.10
CA PHE A 296 8.87 -24.53 4.04
C PHE A 296 8.47 -24.42 5.53
N GLY A 297 7.37 -23.77 5.83
CA GLY A 297 6.91 -23.50 7.19
C GLY A 297 5.75 -24.36 7.67
N GLY A 298 5.20 -25.20 6.80
CA GLY A 298 3.99 -25.95 7.11
C GLY A 298 2.72 -25.10 7.01
N GLN A 299 1.59 -25.70 7.33
CA GLN A 299 0.32 -24.96 7.44
C GLN A 299 0.37 -24.08 8.69
N ILE A 300 0.27 -22.77 8.48
CA ILE A 300 0.01 -21.87 9.56
C ILE A 300 -1.50 -21.73 9.63
N GLY A 301 -2.03 -22.11 10.75
CA GLY A 301 -3.44 -21.99 11.01
C GLY A 301 -3.94 -20.57 10.81
N ASN A 302 -5.23 -20.38 10.90
CA ASN A 302 -5.86 -19.08 10.76
C ASN A 302 -5.24 -18.07 11.73
N LEU A 303 -4.65 -17.03 11.16
CA LEU A 303 -4.23 -15.85 11.90
C LEU A 303 -5.40 -14.87 11.93
N GLU A 304 -5.72 -14.35 13.08
CA GLU A 304 -6.76 -13.35 13.27
C GLU A 304 -6.19 -12.16 14.01
N LYS A 305 -6.46 -10.97 13.51
CA LYS A 305 -6.13 -9.71 14.18
C LYS A 305 -7.30 -8.76 14.12
N THR A 306 -7.90 -8.51 15.28
CA THR A 306 -8.93 -7.48 15.44
C THR A 306 -8.33 -6.21 16.02
N SER A 307 -8.64 -5.09 15.42
CA SER A 307 -8.19 -3.76 15.82
C SER A 307 -9.39 -2.84 16.01
N THR A 308 -9.68 -2.48 17.25
CA THR A 308 -10.78 -1.60 17.61
C THR A 308 -10.24 -0.27 18.13
N LYS A 309 -10.65 0.85 17.55
CA LYS A 309 -10.17 2.17 17.96
C LYS A 309 -11.24 3.25 17.85
N THR A 310 -11.24 4.14 18.82
CA THR A 310 -11.92 5.43 18.70
C THR A 310 -10.89 6.50 18.37
N THR A 311 -11.08 7.16 17.24
CA THR A 311 -10.26 8.30 16.79
C THR A 311 -11.08 9.57 16.83
N GLY A 312 -10.43 10.72 16.75
CA GLY A 312 -11.15 11.98 16.79
C GLY A 312 -10.30 13.17 16.39
N ARG A 313 -10.99 14.29 16.19
CA ARG A 313 -10.37 15.57 15.85
C ARG A 313 -11.04 16.69 16.63
N LEU A 314 -10.22 17.62 17.10
CA LEU A 314 -10.65 18.91 17.61
C LEU A 314 -9.83 19.98 16.89
N ALA A 315 -10.50 20.95 16.25
CA ALA A 315 -9.83 22.05 15.58
C ALA A 315 -10.48 23.39 15.90
N PHE A 316 -9.68 24.42 15.87
CA PHE A 316 -10.07 25.82 16.05
C PHE A 316 -9.63 26.60 14.83
N GLU A 317 -10.53 27.36 14.25
CA GLU A 317 -10.28 28.24 13.12
C GLU A 317 -10.72 29.65 13.48
N TYR A 318 -9.85 30.63 13.25
CA TYR A 318 -10.13 32.02 13.54
C TYR A 318 -9.77 32.88 12.34
N ASP A 319 -10.76 33.59 11.79
CA ASP A 319 -10.58 34.52 10.70
C ASP A 319 -10.02 35.86 11.23
N LEU A 320 -8.83 36.21 10.78
CA LEU A 320 -8.16 37.49 11.10
C LEU A 320 -8.65 38.67 10.27
N GLY A 321 -9.64 38.42 9.42
CA GLY A 321 -10.22 39.35 8.45
C GLY A 321 -10.76 38.62 7.24
N LEU A 322 -11.00 39.31 6.15
CA LEU A 322 -11.63 38.71 4.97
C LEU A 322 -10.77 37.64 4.27
N ASN A 323 -9.46 37.70 4.40
CA ASN A 323 -8.54 36.95 3.57
C ASN A 323 -7.47 36.20 4.37
N SER A 324 -7.60 36.10 5.69
CA SER A 324 -6.59 35.45 6.53
C SER A 324 -7.24 34.65 7.64
N MET A 325 -6.74 33.45 7.88
CA MET A 325 -7.22 32.54 8.91
C MET A 325 -6.02 31.90 9.63
N ILE A 326 -6.08 31.86 10.94
CA ILE A 326 -5.23 30.98 11.75
C ILE A 326 -6.02 29.76 12.19
N TYR A 327 -5.34 28.64 12.32
CA TYR A 327 -5.95 27.41 12.80
C TYR A 327 -5.02 26.64 13.72
N SER A 328 -5.62 25.81 14.56
CA SER A 328 -4.90 24.77 15.28
C SER A 328 -5.75 23.52 15.30
N SER A 329 -5.11 22.35 15.30
CA SER A 329 -5.81 21.08 15.38
C SER A 329 -5.08 20.07 16.27
N PHE A 330 -5.88 19.24 16.91
CA PHE A 330 -5.49 18.01 17.59
C PHE A 330 -6.23 16.87 16.92
N THR A 331 -5.50 15.85 16.45
CA THR A 331 -6.09 14.72 15.74
C THR A 331 -5.50 13.41 16.26
N LEU A 332 -6.37 12.44 16.50
CA LEU A 332 -6.01 11.06 16.77
C LEU A 332 -6.25 10.25 15.50
N GLY A 333 -5.20 9.66 14.95
CA GLY A 333 -5.23 8.77 13.80
C GLY A 333 -4.94 7.32 14.19
N PHE A 334 -5.25 6.40 13.30
CA PHE A 334 -5.09 4.99 13.54
C PHE A 334 -4.95 4.26 12.20
N LYS A 335 -4.08 3.24 12.19
CA LYS A 335 -3.92 2.26 11.12
C LYS A 335 -4.07 0.87 11.74
N PRO A 336 -5.00 0.03 11.27
CA PRO A 336 -5.21 -1.30 11.84
C PRO A 336 -3.95 -2.16 11.78
N GLY A 337 -3.86 -3.11 12.70
CA GLY A 337 -2.91 -4.20 12.63
C GLY A 337 -3.26 -5.20 11.54
N GLY A 338 -2.44 -6.21 11.38
CA GLY A 338 -2.64 -7.22 10.36
C GLY A 338 -1.80 -8.46 10.59
N SER A 339 -1.70 -9.28 9.55
CA SER A 339 -0.91 -10.50 9.55
C SER A 339 0.21 -10.43 8.53
N ASN A 340 1.35 -11.04 8.87
CA ASN A 340 2.48 -11.22 8.00
C ASN A 340 2.31 -12.52 7.20
N LEU A 341 2.03 -12.39 5.91
CA LEU A 341 1.58 -13.48 5.06
C LEU A 341 2.70 -14.40 4.57
N THR A 342 3.94 -13.96 4.64
CA THR A 342 5.07 -14.67 4.04
C THR A 342 5.78 -15.63 5.00
N TYR A 343 5.51 -15.54 6.30
CA TYR A 343 6.29 -16.30 7.26
C TYR A 343 5.43 -16.76 8.43
N GLY A 344 5.28 -18.04 8.50
CA GLY A 344 4.51 -18.64 9.52
C GLY A 344 5.23 -19.62 10.37
N TYR A 345 5.95 -19.13 11.34
CA TYR A 345 6.35 -19.96 12.46
C TYR A 345 5.67 -19.45 13.72
N THR A 346 5.12 -20.37 14.50
CA THR A 346 4.72 -20.09 15.86
C THR A 346 5.96 -20.03 16.75
N GLU A 347 5.90 -19.32 17.88
CA GLU A 347 6.98 -19.34 18.89
C GLU A 347 7.41 -20.77 19.28
N ALA A 348 6.48 -21.73 19.25
CA ALA A 348 6.73 -23.12 19.55
C ALA A 348 7.57 -23.83 18.47
N GLU A 349 7.45 -23.44 17.22
CA GLU A 349 8.21 -24.00 16.10
C GLU A 349 9.62 -23.42 16.06
N ASP A 350 9.80 -22.13 16.35
CA ASP A 350 11.12 -21.53 16.52
C ASP A 350 11.91 -22.18 17.67
N ALA A 351 11.25 -22.45 18.78
CA ALA A 351 11.86 -23.18 19.91
C ALA A 351 12.25 -24.63 19.53
N SER A 352 11.46 -25.28 18.65
CA SER A 352 11.76 -26.66 18.21
C SER A 352 12.95 -26.74 17.26
N MET A 353 13.23 -25.66 16.52
CA MET A 353 14.38 -25.55 15.61
C MET A 353 15.69 -25.15 16.33
N GLY A 354 15.64 -24.95 17.64
CA GLY A 354 16.83 -24.61 18.45
C GLY A 354 17.23 -23.13 18.37
N ASN A 355 16.41 -22.28 17.79
CA ASN A 355 16.64 -20.84 17.65
C ASN A 355 16.15 -20.04 18.87
N ALA A 356 16.15 -20.62 20.05
CA ALA A 356 15.64 -20.00 21.28
C ALA A 356 16.55 -18.86 21.79
N ILE A 357 16.76 -17.78 21.04
CA ILE A 357 17.69 -16.75 21.49
C ILE A 357 17.13 -15.33 21.52
N ALA A 358 16.15 -14.98 20.73
CA ALA A 358 15.50 -13.69 20.85
C ALA A 358 14.05 -13.80 20.32
N PRO A 359 13.11 -13.01 20.83
CA PRO A 359 11.81 -12.90 20.16
C PRO A 359 12.04 -12.45 18.71
N PRO A 360 11.37 -13.07 17.73
CA PRO A 360 11.55 -12.71 16.33
C PRO A 360 11.17 -11.23 16.13
N LEU A 361 11.91 -10.53 15.27
CA LEU A 361 11.57 -9.15 14.88
C LEU A 361 10.21 -9.08 14.19
N VAL A 362 9.94 -10.06 13.35
CA VAL A 362 8.68 -10.14 12.58
C VAL A 362 7.82 -11.24 13.17
N PHE A 363 6.71 -10.86 13.78
CA PHE A 363 5.71 -11.77 14.33
C PHE A 363 4.68 -12.17 13.27
N PRO A 364 3.94 -13.27 13.45
CA PRO A 364 2.86 -13.64 12.55
C PRO A 364 1.78 -12.56 12.40
N THR A 365 1.55 -11.77 13.45
CA THR A 365 0.67 -10.60 13.44
C THR A 365 1.41 -9.37 13.94
N PHE A 366 1.00 -8.20 13.50
CA PHE A 366 1.53 -6.93 13.96
C PHE A 366 0.41 -6.04 14.52
N GLU A 367 0.79 -5.17 15.44
CA GLU A 367 -0.15 -4.31 16.17
C GLU A 367 -0.63 -3.12 15.32
N SER A 368 -1.74 -2.54 15.75
CA SER A 368 -2.25 -1.30 15.16
C SER A 368 -1.35 -0.13 15.52
N GLU A 369 -1.04 0.70 14.52
CA GLU A 369 -0.35 1.97 14.69
C GLU A 369 -1.33 3.06 15.12
N SER A 370 -0.92 3.94 15.99
CA SER A 370 -1.67 5.16 16.35
C SER A 370 -0.81 6.40 16.18
N VAL A 371 -1.44 7.49 15.80
CA VAL A 371 -0.80 8.79 15.74
C VAL A 371 -1.58 9.84 16.50
N THR A 372 -0.89 10.59 17.33
CA THR A 372 -1.37 11.82 17.95
C THR A 372 -0.71 13.01 17.25
N ALA A 373 -1.52 13.80 16.55
CA ALA A 373 -1.06 14.90 15.72
C ALA A 373 -1.52 16.26 16.26
N TYR A 374 -0.57 17.18 16.38
CA TYR A 374 -0.79 18.59 16.71
C TYR A 374 -0.33 19.43 15.53
N GLU A 375 -1.15 20.37 15.11
CA GLU A 375 -0.83 21.28 14.02
C GLU A 375 -1.32 22.67 14.34
N VAL A 376 -0.54 23.69 13.95
CA VAL A 376 -0.92 25.10 13.98
C VAL A 376 -0.46 25.74 12.68
N GLY A 377 -1.30 26.59 12.10
CA GLY A 377 -0.95 27.23 10.84
C GLY A 377 -1.71 28.54 10.60
N ILE A 378 -1.25 29.21 9.57
CA ILE A 378 -1.88 30.40 9.01
C ILE A 378 -2.04 30.24 7.51
N LYS A 379 -3.19 30.62 7.00
CA LYS A 379 -3.49 30.77 5.58
C LYS A 379 -3.90 32.20 5.31
N SER A 380 -3.25 32.85 4.36
CA SER A 380 -3.50 34.27 4.16
C SER A 380 -3.28 34.67 2.71
N ASP A 381 -4.23 35.46 2.19
CA ASP A 381 -4.09 36.17 0.93
C ASP A 381 -3.80 37.66 1.22
N PHE A 382 -2.72 38.15 0.61
CA PHE A 382 -2.24 39.53 0.75
C PHE A 382 -2.32 40.27 -0.58
N ILE A 383 -2.21 41.61 -0.53
CA ILE A 383 -2.06 42.49 -1.71
C ILE A 383 -3.21 42.23 -2.71
N ASP A 384 -4.46 42.31 -2.24
CA ASP A 384 -5.66 42.09 -3.06
C ASP A 384 -5.67 40.73 -3.81
N GLY A 385 -5.19 39.66 -3.13
CA GLY A 385 -5.12 38.31 -3.69
C GLY A 385 -3.91 38.05 -4.61
N ARG A 386 -3.00 39.00 -4.78
CA ARG A 386 -1.79 38.82 -5.58
C ARG A 386 -0.72 37.99 -4.89
N MET A 387 -0.79 37.80 -3.58
CA MET A 387 0.11 36.98 -2.82
C MET A 387 -0.65 36.09 -1.85
N ARG A 388 -0.37 34.78 -1.91
CA ARG A 388 -0.86 33.77 -0.97
C ARG A 388 0.29 33.20 -0.17
N ALA A 389 0.12 33.08 1.15
CA ALA A 389 1.05 32.41 2.02
C ALA A 389 0.32 31.42 2.94
N ASN A 390 0.76 30.17 2.92
CA ASN A 390 0.33 29.13 3.83
C ASN A 390 1.56 28.67 4.61
N VAL A 391 1.49 28.73 5.93
CA VAL A 391 2.58 28.27 6.81
C VAL A 391 1.98 27.40 7.89
N ALA A 392 2.58 26.24 8.13
CA ALA A 392 2.19 25.31 9.18
C ALA A 392 3.40 24.83 9.98
N ALA A 393 3.18 24.50 11.24
CA ALA A 393 4.09 23.75 12.08
C ALA A 393 3.33 22.58 12.71
N PHE A 394 3.97 21.43 12.81
CA PHE A 394 3.33 20.22 13.28
C PHE A 394 4.25 19.41 14.19
N PHE A 395 3.61 18.59 15.03
CA PHE A 395 4.25 17.62 15.90
C PHE A 395 3.39 16.36 15.95
N TYR A 396 3.95 15.22 15.58
CA TYR A 396 3.29 13.92 15.53
C TYR A 396 4.01 12.95 16.48
N GLN A 397 3.23 12.24 17.27
CA GLN A 397 3.71 11.13 18.09
C GLN A 397 3.05 9.85 17.57
N TYR A 398 3.89 8.86 17.26
CA TYR A 398 3.45 7.55 16.81
C TYR A 398 3.70 6.53 17.91
N ASP A 399 2.68 5.74 18.20
CA ASP A 399 2.78 4.53 18.98
C ASP A 399 2.63 3.34 18.04
N ASP A 400 3.50 2.34 18.17
CA ASP A 400 3.52 1.11 17.38
C ASP A 400 3.59 1.36 15.86
N LEU A 401 4.44 2.29 15.42
CA LEU A 401 4.62 2.64 14.01
C LEU A 401 4.94 1.38 13.18
N GLN A 402 4.10 1.10 12.20
CA GLN A 402 4.27 -0.04 11.30
C GLN A 402 5.35 0.24 10.25
N PHE A 403 6.35 -0.60 10.17
CA PHE A 403 7.39 -0.50 9.14
C PHE A 403 7.76 -1.87 8.59
N GLN A 404 8.21 -1.90 7.36
CA GLN A 404 8.70 -3.13 6.75
C GLN A 404 10.11 -3.42 7.25
N ALA A 405 10.30 -4.61 7.77
CA ALA A 405 11.57 -5.07 8.32
C ALA A 405 11.94 -6.42 7.74
N THR A 406 13.23 -6.74 7.79
CA THR A 406 13.75 -8.09 7.55
C THR A 406 14.57 -8.47 8.76
N ASP A 407 14.21 -9.59 9.38
CA ASP A 407 14.98 -10.16 10.48
C ASP A 407 16.26 -10.80 9.92
N PRO A 408 17.44 -10.28 10.29
CA PRO A 408 18.70 -10.76 9.72
C PRO A 408 19.08 -12.16 10.22
N ASP A 409 18.58 -12.60 11.37
CA ASP A 409 18.95 -13.87 11.98
C ASP A 409 18.19 -15.05 11.37
N VAL A 410 16.97 -14.81 10.94
CA VAL A 410 16.07 -15.83 10.38
C VAL A 410 15.62 -15.53 8.96
N PHE A 411 16.13 -14.44 8.34
CA PHE A 411 15.80 -13.99 6.98
C PHE A 411 14.28 -13.85 6.73
N ARG A 412 13.55 -13.40 7.74
CA ARG A 412 12.11 -13.15 7.65
C ARG A 412 11.86 -11.69 7.36
N GLY A 413 11.12 -11.41 6.29
CA GLY A 413 10.61 -10.08 5.98
C GLY A 413 9.14 -9.95 6.37
N GLY A 414 8.71 -8.77 6.73
CA GLY A 414 7.32 -8.49 7.07
C GLY A 414 7.17 -7.12 7.71
N VAL A 415 6.01 -6.89 8.30
CA VAL A 415 5.73 -5.67 9.06
C VAL A 415 6.04 -5.91 10.53
N ALA A 416 6.80 -5.01 11.12
CA ALA A 416 7.06 -4.93 12.55
C ALA A 416 6.57 -3.57 13.10
N ASN A 417 6.49 -3.44 14.42
CA ASN A 417 6.08 -2.21 15.06
C ASN A 417 7.27 -1.54 15.77
N ILE A 418 7.48 -0.24 15.53
CA ILE A 418 8.36 0.60 16.34
C ILE A 418 7.54 1.17 17.50
N PRO A 419 7.84 0.84 18.78
CA PRO A 419 6.96 1.16 19.90
C PRO A 419 6.70 2.65 20.10
N GLY A 420 7.67 3.51 19.76
CA GLY A 420 7.50 4.95 19.90
C GLY A 420 8.38 5.72 18.94
N SER A 421 7.80 6.67 18.24
CA SER A 421 8.52 7.60 17.37
C SER A 421 7.86 8.96 17.32
N GLU A 422 8.62 9.99 17.01
CA GLU A 422 8.18 11.36 16.90
C GLU A 422 8.61 11.99 15.58
N MET A 423 7.76 12.86 15.06
CA MET A 423 8.04 13.65 13.87
C MET A 423 7.59 15.09 14.11
N LYS A 424 8.46 16.05 13.85
CA LYS A 424 8.14 17.48 13.96
C LYS A 424 8.68 18.23 12.76
N GLY A 425 7.97 19.26 12.37
CA GLY A 425 8.38 20.02 11.20
C GLY A 425 7.63 21.34 11.05
N ALA A 426 8.06 22.05 10.03
CA ALA A 426 7.36 23.24 9.55
C ALA A 426 7.43 23.29 8.03
N GLU A 427 6.37 23.80 7.42
CA GLU A 427 6.26 23.98 5.99
C GLU A 427 5.72 25.36 5.64
N ALA A 428 6.14 25.86 4.49
CA ALA A 428 5.70 27.13 3.95
C ALA A 428 5.50 27.04 2.45
N GLU A 429 4.37 27.55 1.97
CA GLU A 429 4.07 27.73 0.56
C GLU A 429 3.71 29.19 0.34
N ILE A 430 4.42 29.84 -0.57
CA ILE A 430 4.20 31.26 -0.92
C ILE A 430 4.08 31.38 -2.43
N ILE A 431 2.93 31.84 -2.89
CA ILE A 431 2.67 32.14 -4.30
C ILE A 431 2.45 33.64 -4.44
N GLY A 432 3.20 34.30 -5.32
CA GLY A 432 3.09 35.73 -5.53
C GLY A 432 3.07 36.12 -7.01
N ILE A 433 2.06 36.87 -7.43
CA ILE A 433 2.00 37.52 -8.75
C ILE A 433 2.73 38.86 -8.62
N LEU A 434 4.03 38.86 -8.98
CA LEU A 434 4.88 40.02 -8.82
C LEU A 434 4.61 41.09 -9.91
N THR A 435 4.39 40.61 -11.14
CA THR A 435 3.91 41.43 -12.28
C THR A 435 2.87 40.63 -13.06
N ASP A 436 2.28 41.20 -14.10
CA ASP A 436 1.31 40.50 -14.96
C ASP A 436 1.97 39.34 -15.74
N GLU A 437 3.32 39.34 -15.88
CA GLU A 437 4.10 38.31 -16.58
C GLU A 437 4.92 37.43 -15.63
N LEU A 438 5.03 37.77 -14.34
CA LEU A 438 5.91 37.06 -13.40
C LEU A 438 5.15 36.56 -12.18
N THR A 439 5.07 35.24 -12.03
CA THR A 439 4.60 34.57 -10.83
C THR A 439 5.77 33.86 -10.13
N LEU A 440 5.89 34.04 -8.84
CA LEU A 440 6.82 33.32 -7.97
C LEU A 440 6.05 32.26 -7.20
N ASP A 441 6.55 31.02 -7.24
CA ASP A 441 6.09 29.89 -6.41
C ASP A 441 7.27 29.43 -5.56
N PHE A 442 7.17 29.55 -4.25
CA PHE A 442 8.19 29.15 -3.28
C PHE A 442 7.60 28.15 -2.31
N LYS A 443 8.25 26.99 -2.18
CA LYS A 443 7.87 25.94 -1.22
C LYS A 443 9.10 25.54 -0.43
N ALA A 444 8.95 25.41 0.87
CA ALA A 444 9.97 24.95 1.78
C ALA A 444 9.38 24.09 2.89
N ALA A 445 10.09 23.02 3.25
CA ALA A 445 9.77 22.18 4.39
C ALA A 445 11.04 21.81 5.15
N ILE A 446 10.93 21.76 6.47
CA ILE A 446 11.93 21.19 7.37
C ILE A 446 11.26 20.12 8.20
N LEU A 447 11.91 18.98 8.31
CA LEU A 447 11.41 17.80 9.00
C LEU A 447 12.51 17.22 9.88
N ASP A 448 12.15 16.83 11.09
CA ASP A 448 12.98 16.09 12.02
C ASP A 448 12.17 14.90 12.56
N SER A 449 12.73 13.71 12.52
CA SER A 449 12.06 12.49 12.97
C SER A 449 13.02 11.60 13.75
N GLU A 450 12.51 11.02 14.84
CA GLU A 450 13.32 10.17 15.71
C GLU A 450 12.51 9.01 16.30
N VAL A 451 13.18 7.89 16.54
CA VAL A 451 12.68 6.80 17.38
C VAL A 451 12.91 7.16 18.83
N THR A 452 11.86 7.19 19.63
CA THR A 452 11.90 7.64 21.04
C THR A 452 12.05 6.50 22.04
N THR A 453 11.78 5.27 21.61
CA THR A 453 11.85 4.06 22.45
C THR A 453 12.89 3.10 21.89
N ASP A 454 13.73 2.54 22.74
CA ASP A 454 14.66 1.48 22.31
C ASP A 454 13.89 0.27 21.77
N PHE A 455 14.34 -0.24 20.65
CA PHE A 455 13.73 -1.33 19.93
C PHE A 455 14.75 -2.48 19.86
N GLU A 456 14.62 -3.45 20.79
CA GLU A 456 15.66 -4.44 21.06
C GLU A 456 15.83 -5.47 19.94
N THR A 457 14.82 -5.67 19.09
CA THR A 457 14.84 -6.69 18.03
C THR A 457 15.55 -6.24 16.74
N LEU A 458 15.88 -4.97 16.62
CA LEU A 458 16.80 -4.45 15.59
C LEU A 458 18.10 -4.07 16.29
N ASP A 459 19.15 -4.82 16.10
CA ASP A 459 20.47 -4.62 16.73
C ASP A 459 21.03 -3.20 16.67
N ASN A 460 20.43 -2.32 15.87
CA ASN A 460 20.90 -0.98 15.62
C ASN A 460 19.83 0.12 15.73
N VAL A 461 18.57 -0.17 16.02
CA VAL A 461 17.55 0.85 16.23
C VAL A 461 17.45 1.17 17.71
N LYS A 462 17.97 2.32 18.09
CA LYS A 462 17.95 2.85 19.46
C LYS A 462 17.12 4.12 19.49
N ALA A 463 16.65 4.48 20.66
CA ALA A 463 16.08 5.80 20.90
C ALA A 463 17.00 6.89 20.32
N ASN A 464 16.43 7.89 19.69
CA ASN A 464 17.08 8.96 18.94
C ASN A 464 17.68 8.54 17.57
N SER A 465 17.37 7.37 17.05
CA SER A 465 17.68 7.04 15.65
C SER A 465 16.75 7.78 14.71
N THR A 466 17.31 8.31 13.62
CA THR A 466 16.52 9.01 12.60
C THR A 466 15.73 8.00 11.78
N ILE A 467 14.42 8.19 11.65
CA ILE A 467 13.60 7.43 10.73
C ILE A 467 13.89 7.95 9.33
N PRO A 468 14.27 7.11 8.35
CA PRO A 468 14.40 7.56 6.98
C PRO A 468 13.08 8.19 6.50
N ALA A 469 13.15 9.36 5.92
CA ALA A 469 11.97 9.95 5.27
C ALA A 469 11.54 9.05 4.10
N PRO A 470 10.24 8.87 3.89
CA PRO A 470 9.72 8.07 2.78
C PRO A 470 10.04 8.66 1.41
#